data_7a88bccea96e36b8a6f75a9f74302119
#
_entry.id   7a88bccea96e36b8a6f75a9f74302119
#
_cell.length_a   1.000
_cell.length_b   1.000
_cell.length_c   1.000
_cell.angle_alpha   90.00
_cell.angle_beta   90.00
_cell.angle_gamma   90.00
#
_symmetry.space_group_name_H-M   'P 1'
#
loop_
_entity.id
_entity.type
_entity.pdbx_description
1 polymer ?
#
loop_
_entity_poly.entity_id
_entity_poly.type
_entity_poly.pdbx_seq_one_letter_code
_entity_poly.pdbx_strand_id
1 'polypeptide(L)'
;MHPCTLRARFATLALSALLATSAWAQADEARAKKIVGGVCFMCHGAEGESASEVFPRLAGQHWEYTAKQLENFKSGKRKSTAMADMVAKLTPDEMVALGKFFESKAAPSEPPKDAGLAAVGQYIYHNGNKFSGLAACASCHGAAAKGTTALPRLAGQYAAYTETQLKQFNQRERTNDNAVMHAIASKMSPLEMAAVAEYLSGK
;
A
#
# COMPACT_ATOMS: atom_id res chain seq x y z
N MET A 1 58.60 -7.99 19.34
CA MET A 1 57.95 -8.11 18.04
C MET A 1 56.44 -8.12 18.26
N HIS A 2 55.78 -7.01 17.98
CA HIS A 2 54.34 -6.86 18.27
C HIS A 2 53.53 -6.92 16.97
N PRO A 3 52.51 -7.77 16.88
CA PRO A 3 51.41 -7.55 15.99
C PRO A 3 50.05 -7.64 16.74
N CYS A 4 49.69 -6.60 17.49
CA CYS A 4 48.39 -6.63 18.20
C CYS A 4 47.54 -5.33 18.07
N THR A 5 47.91 -4.38 17.21
CA THR A 5 47.23 -3.07 17.15
C THR A 5 46.26 -2.89 15.97
N LEU A 6 46.25 -3.79 15.00
CA LEU A 6 45.42 -3.61 13.78
C LEU A 6 44.00 -4.12 13.92
N ARG A 7 43.76 -5.16 14.75
CA ARG A 7 42.40 -5.76 14.91
C ARG A 7 41.41 -4.91 15.72
N ALA A 8 41.90 -4.07 16.64
CA ALA A 8 41.04 -3.23 17.47
C ALA A 8 40.42 -2.05 16.72
N ARG A 9 41.09 -1.52 15.68
CA ARG A 9 40.59 -0.37 14.90
C ARG A 9 39.45 -0.72 13.94
N PHE A 10 39.39 -1.96 13.42
CA PHE A 10 38.30 -2.40 12.55
C PHE A 10 37.00 -2.68 13.32
N ALA A 11 37.11 -3.17 14.54
CA ALA A 11 35.91 -3.43 15.38
C ALA A 11 35.22 -2.15 15.83
N THR A 12 35.96 -1.08 16.12
CA THR A 12 35.40 0.22 16.53
C THR A 12 34.70 0.95 15.38
N LEU A 13 35.23 0.87 14.16
CA LEU A 13 34.62 1.46 12.97
C LEU A 13 33.30 0.75 12.59
N ALA A 14 33.23 -0.58 12.70
CA ALA A 14 32.02 -1.35 12.41
C ALA A 14 30.90 -1.06 13.43
N LEU A 15 31.25 -0.92 14.71
CA LEU A 15 30.28 -0.62 15.77
C LEU A 15 29.71 0.80 15.64
N SER A 16 30.54 1.78 15.24
CA SER A 16 30.11 3.17 15.01
C SER A 16 29.14 3.28 13.81
N ALA A 17 29.36 2.49 12.76
CA ALA A 17 28.47 2.47 11.58
C ALA A 17 27.09 1.87 11.92
N LEU A 18 27.04 0.82 12.74
CA LEU A 18 25.78 0.18 13.19
C LEU A 18 24.95 1.12 14.09
N LEU A 19 25.60 1.90 14.95
CA LEU A 19 24.92 2.89 15.80
C LEU A 19 24.37 4.07 14.99
N ALA A 20 25.06 4.50 13.95
CA ALA A 20 24.59 5.57 13.08
C ALA A 20 23.34 5.16 12.29
N THR A 21 23.28 3.97 11.71
CA THR A 21 22.11 3.50 10.94
C THR A 21 20.86 3.37 11.81
N SER A 22 20.99 2.95 13.06
CA SER A 22 19.88 2.88 14.00
C SER A 22 19.33 4.27 14.38
N ALA A 23 20.20 5.26 14.55
CA ALA A 23 19.79 6.63 14.87
C ALA A 23 19.02 7.30 13.72
N TRP A 24 19.41 7.08 12.47
CA TRP A 24 18.68 7.60 11.31
C TRP A 24 17.29 6.96 11.17
N ALA A 25 17.18 5.64 11.33
CA ALA A 25 15.90 4.94 11.29
C ALA A 25 14.93 5.43 12.38
N GLN A 26 15.42 5.70 13.60
CA GLN A 26 14.63 6.25 14.69
C GLN A 26 14.16 7.69 14.40
N ALA A 27 15.02 8.52 13.80
CA ALA A 27 14.65 9.88 13.43
C ALA A 27 13.57 9.91 12.35
N ASP A 28 13.63 9.02 11.35
CA ASP A 28 12.62 8.89 10.31
C ASP A 28 11.28 8.39 10.89
N GLU A 29 11.31 7.43 11.79
CA GLU A 29 10.11 6.93 12.47
C GLU A 29 9.45 8.02 13.34
N ALA A 30 10.23 8.78 14.10
CA ALA A 30 9.72 9.87 14.93
C ALA A 30 9.10 10.97 14.07
N ARG A 31 9.71 11.30 12.93
CA ARG A 31 9.16 12.24 11.94
C ARG A 31 7.85 11.74 11.37
N ALA A 32 7.80 10.48 10.92
CA ALA A 32 6.58 9.89 10.39
C ALA A 32 5.44 9.91 11.42
N LYS A 33 5.69 9.50 12.68
CA LYS A 33 4.71 9.57 13.78
C LYS A 33 4.16 10.98 13.99
N LYS A 34 5.02 12.00 13.95
CA LYS A 34 4.60 13.40 14.07
C LYS A 34 3.67 13.83 12.94
N ILE A 35 3.99 13.46 11.68
CA ILE A 35 3.16 13.79 10.52
C ILE A 35 1.83 13.04 10.60
N VAL A 36 1.86 11.72 10.89
CA VAL A 36 0.65 10.90 11.04
C VAL A 36 -0.26 11.49 12.10
N GLY A 37 0.24 11.76 13.32
CA GLY A 37 -0.53 12.32 14.42
C GLY A 37 -1.02 13.76 14.19
N GLY A 38 -0.41 14.49 13.25
CA GLY A 38 -0.84 15.84 12.88
C GLY A 38 -1.95 15.89 11.84
N VAL A 39 -1.94 14.97 10.85
CA VAL A 39 -2.79 15.11 9.66
C VAL A 39 -3.42 13.79 9.23
N CYS A 40 -2.64 12.71 9.10
CA CYS A 40 -3.09 11.49 8.43
C CYS A 40 -4.12 10.70 9.26
N PHE A 41 -3.96 10.73 10.60
CA PHE A 41 -4.73 9.90 11.54
C PHE A 41 -6.24 10.14 11.47
N MET A 42 -6.67 11.37 11.15
CA MET A 42 -8.08 11.73 11.12
C MET A 42 -8.90 10.89 10.13
N CYS A 43 -8.27 10.46 9.04
CA CYS A 43 -8.91 9.68 7.99
C CYS A 43 -8.41 8.22 7.97
N HIS A 44 -7.10 8.03 8.17
CA HIS A 44 -6.47 6.72 7.99
C HIS A 44 -6.20 5.96 9.30
N GLY A 45 -6.50 6.57 10.46
CA GLY A 45 -6.15 6.01 11.76
C GLY A 45 -4.69 6.25 12.14
N ALA A 46 -4.38 6.08 13.43
CA ALA A 46 -3.05 6.36 13.98
C ALA A 46 -1.98 5.37 13.48
N GLU A 47 -2.40 4.17 13.13
CA GLU A 47 -1.53 3.11 12.60
C GLU A 47 -1.87 2.72 11.15
N GLY A 48 -2.77 3.47 10.49
CA GLY A 48 -3.19 3.19 9.13
C GLY A 48 -4.30 2.15 9.03
N GLU A 49 -4.99 1.86 10.12
CA GLU A 49 -6.10 0.91 10.22
C GLU A 49 -7.37 1.40 9.54
N SER A 50 -7.57 2.72 9.49
CA SER A 50 -8.78 3.42 9.07
C SER A 50 -10.08 2.90 9.72
N ALA A 51 -10.88 3.78 10.30
CA ALA A 51 -12.18 3.44 10.87
C ALA A 51 -13.34 3.60 9.86
N SER A 52 -13.07 4.06 8.66
CA SER A 52 -14.08 4.38 7.64
C SER A 52 -13.74 3.75 6.30
N GLU A 53 -14.72 3.09 5.69
CA GLU A 53 -14.58 2.46 4.35
C GLU A 53 -14.36 3.47 3.21
N VAL A 54 -14.56 4.76 3.47
CA VAL A 54 -14.30 5.85 2.51
C VAL A 54 -12.79 6.06 2.35
N PHE A 55 -12.02 5.85 3.44
CA PHE A 55 -10.58 6.05 3.43
C PHE A 55 -9.84 4.72 3.44
N PRO A 56 -8.80 4.54 2.60
CA PRO A 56 -8.09 3.26 2.55
C PRO A 56 -7.32 2.97 3.82
N ARG A 57 -7.24 1.68 4.16
CA ARG A 57 -6.27 1.14 5.09
C ARG A 57 -4.86 1.28 4.50
N LEU A 58 -3.93 1.76 5.29
CA LEU A 58 -2.52 1.96 4.91
C LEU A 58 -1.60 0.95 5.60
N ALA A 59 -2.04 0.38 6.73
CA ALA A 59 -1.29 -0.59 7.52
C ALA A 59 -0.87 -1.81 6.68
N GLY A 60 0.41 -2.19 6.76
CA GLY A 60 0.99 -3.33 6.04
C GLY A 60 1.13 -3.14 4.53
N GLN A 61 0.91 -1.93 4.01
CA GLN A 61 1.14 -1.62 2.60
C GLN A 61 2.62 -1.39 2.35
N HIS A 62 3.14 -1.89 1.24
CA HIS A 62 4.54 -1.70 0.83
C HIS A 62 4.93 -0.22 0.81
N TRP A 63 6.07 0.10 1.40
CA TRP A 63 6.51 1.47 1.56
C TRP A 63 6.75 2.15 0.20
N GLU A 64 7.27 1.42 -0.78
CA GLU A 64 7.51 1.94 -2.13
C GLU A 64 6.20 2.34 -2.81
N TYR A 65 5.16 1.51 -2.63
CA TYR A 65 3.84 1.82 -3.17
C TYR A 65 3.24 3.04 -2.47
N THR A 66 3.33 3.13 -1.16
CA THR A 66 2.83 4.27 -0.38
C THR A 66 3.54 5.56 -0.79
N ALA A 67 4.87 5.57 -0.82
CA ALA A 67 5.67 6.73 -1.23
C ALA A 67 5.32 7.16 -2.67
N LYS A 68 5.21 6.21 -3.59
CA LYS A 68 4.77 6.46 -4.98
C LYS A 68 3.37 7.08 -5.04
N GLN A 69 2.42 6.64 -4.23
CA GLN A 69 1.08 7.22 -4.22
C GLN A 69 1.09 8.65 -3.69
N LEU A 70 1.83 8.93 -2.62
CA LEU A 70 1.98 10.28 -2.07
C LEU A 70 2.58 11.23 -3.10
N GLU A 71 3.64 10.81 -3.80
CA GLU A 71 4.23 11.58 -4.90
C GLU A 71 3.24 11.78 -6.06
N ASN A 72 2.48 10.75 -6.43
CA ASN A 72 1.49 10.86 -7.49
C ASN A 72 0.34 11.82 -7.14
N PHE A 73 -0.05 11.91 -5.88
CA PHE A 73 -1.02 12.92 -5.43
C PHE A 73 -0.40 14.31 -5.47
N LYS A 74 0.85 14.48 -5.02
CA LYS A 74 1.55 15.75 -5.00
C LYS A 74 1.78 16.31 -6.42
N SER A 75 2.17 15.45 -7.35
CA SER A 75 2.39 15.81 -8.76
C SER A 75 1.09 15.91 -9.59
N GLY A 76 -0.08 15.57 -9.02
CA GLY A 76 -1.36 15.53 -9.74
C GLY A 76 -1.51 14.35 -10.70
N LYS A 77 -0.55 13.43 -10.76
CA LYS A 77 -0.63 12.20 -11.55
C LYS A 77 -1.74 11.25 -11.06
N ARG A 78 -2.05 11.29 -9.76
CA ARG A 78 -3.24 10.70 -9.16
C ARG A 78 -4.09 11.82 -8.57
N LYS A 79 -5.31 11.95 -9.05
CA LYS A 79 -6.22 13.03 -8.62
C LYS A 79 -6.96 12.65 -7.34
N SER A 80 -6.97 13.56 -6.38
CA SER A 80 -7.79 13.53 -5.18
C SER A 80 -7.74 14.88 -4.52
N THR A 81 -8.87 15.58 -4.38
CA THR A 81 -8.93 16.87 -3.71
C THR A 81 -8.48 16.77 -2.26
N ALA A 82 -8.92 15.74 -1.52
CA ALA A 82 -8.54 15.56 -0.14
C ALA A 82 -7.03 15.31 0.03
N MET A 83 -6.45 14.41 -0.80
CA MET A 83 -5.04 14.05 -0.65
C MET A 83 -4.09 15.11 -1.19
N ALA A 84 -4.47 15.91 -2.17
CA ALA A 84 -3.62 16.95 -2.74
C ALA A 84 -3.12 17.93 -1.66
N ASP A 85 -4.03 18.40 -0.80
CA ASP A 85 -3.70 19.33 0.29
C ASP A 85 -2.84 18.64 1.38
N MET A 86 -3.13 17.37 1.68
CA MET A 86 -2.41 16.61 2.71
C MET A 86 -0.94 16.37 2.34
N VAL A 87 -0.64 16.17 1.06
CA VAL A 87 0.71 15.87 0.57
C VAL A 87 1.50 17.09 0.11
N ALA A 88 0.86 18.25 -0.03
CA ALA A 88 1.44 19.45 -0.67
C ALA A 88 2.82 19.84 -0.09
N LYS A 89 2.99 19.73 1.22
CA LYS A 89 4.21 20.11 1.94
C LYS A 89 5.18 18.97 2.21
N LEU A 90 4.82 17.73 1.89
CA LEU A 90 5.69 16.59 2.15
C LEU A 90 6.94 16.60 1.26
N THR A 91 8.08 16.33 1.85
CA THR A 91 9.32 16.05 1.11
C THR A 91 9.36 14.59 0.65
N PRO A 92 10.20 14.22 -0.35
CA PRO A 92 10.38 12.84 -0.76
C PRO A 92 10.80 11.92 0.40
N ASP A 93 11.70 12.36 1.27
CA ASP A 93 12.15 11.59 2.44
C ASP A 93 11.01 11.36 3.44
N GLU A 94 10.14 12.35 3.65
CA GLU A 94 8.94 12.19 4.49
C GLU A 94 7.95 11.20 3.88
N MET A 95 7.79 11.18 2.57
CA MET A 95 6.94 10.18 1.88
C MET A 95 7.49 8.77 2.07
N VAL A 96 8.81 8.58 1.99
CA VAL A 96 9.48 7.30 2.29
C VAL A 96 9.30 6.92 3.76
N ALA A 97 9.52 7.84 4.69
CA ALA A 97 9.36 7.60 6.13
C ALA A 97 7.91 7.21 6.47
N LEU A 98 6.92 7.89 5.90
CA LEU A 98 5.50 7.54 6.03
C LEU A 98 5.19 6.15 5.46
N GLY A 99 5.76 5.82 4.30
CA GLY A 99 5.61 4.49 3.71
C GLY A 99 6.12 3.40 4.65
N LYS A 100 7.34 3.53 5.16
CA LYS A 100 7.96 2.58 6.10
C LYS A 100 7.17 2.48 7.42
N PHE A 101 6.66 3.62 7.91
CA PHE A 101 5.82 3.64 9.10
C PHE A 101 4.57 2.77 8.92
N PHE A 102 3.80 2.96 7.84
CA PHE A 102 2.59 2.18 7.60
C PHE A 102 2.88 0.72 7.23
N GLU A 103 3.97 0.43 6.51
CA GLU A 103 4.39 -0.94 6.23
C GLU A 103 4.68 -1.75 7.49
N SER A 104 5.25 -1.11 8.52
CA SER A 104 5.56 -1.75 9.80
C SER A 104 4.33 -2.10 10.64
N LYS A 105 3.13 -1.63 10.25
CA LYS A 105 1.89 -1.85 11.00
C LYS A 105 1.18 -3.13 10.59
N ALA A 106 0.50 -3.75 11.55
CA ALA A 106 -0.30 -4.93 11.28
C ALA A 106 -1.46 -4.59 10.35
N ALA A 107 -1.51 -5.22 9.18
CA ALA A 107 -2.63 -5.05 8.28
C ALA A 107 -3.91 -5.62 8.92
N PRO A 108 -5.01 -4.84 9.01
CA PRO A 108 -6.27 -5.35 9.51
C PRO A 108 -6.79 -6.49 8.64
N SER A 109 -7.52 -7.42 9.26
CA SER A 109 -8.26 -8.47 8.57
C SER A 109 -9.61 -8.62 9.26
N GLU A 110 -10.69 -8.54 8.49
CA GLU A 110 -12.05 -8.68 8.97
C GLU A 110 -12.77 -9.66 8.03
N PRO A 111 -13.71 -10.48 8.54
CA PRO A 111 -14.49 -11.35 7.68
C PRO A 111 -15.20 -10.55 6.59
N PRO A 112 -15.36 -11.10 5.38
CA PRO A 112 -16.17 -10.46 4.34
C PRO A 112 -17.62 -10.32 4.81
N LYS A 113 -18.29 -9.24 4.42
CA LYS A 113 -19.69 -9.00 4.79
C LYS A 113 -20.64 -9.97 4.08
N ASP A 114 -20.32 -10.37 2.85
CA ASP A 114 -21.04 -11.33 2.05
C ASP A 114 -20.11 -12.48 1.64
N ALA A 115 -20.21 -13.59 2.38
CA ALA A 115 -19.40 -14.78 2.13
C ALA A 115 -19.69 -15.44 0.77
N GLY A 116 -20.94 -15.35 0.27
CA GLY A 116 -21.30 -15.86 -1.04
C GLY A 116 -20.66 -15.07 -2.16
N LEU A 117 -20.75 -13.75 -2.07
CA LEU A 117 -20.10 -12.84 -3.03
C LEU A 117 -18.58 -12.98 -2.97
N ALA A 118 -17.99 -13.10 -1.78
CA ALA A 118 -16.57 -13.32 -1.59
C ALA A 118 -16.08 -14.63 -2.23
N ALA A 119 -16.88 -15.72 -2.19
CA ALA A 119 -16.54 -16.98 -2.86
C ALA A 119 -16.45 -16.82 -4.39
N VAL A 120 -17.38 -16.06 -4.99
CA VAL A 120 -17.32 -15.70 -6.41
C VAL A 120 -16.06 -14.87 -6.69
N GLY A 121 -15.79 -13.88 -5.84
CA GLY A 121 -14.60 -13.04 -5.93
C GLY A 121 -13.30 -13.83 -5.82
N GLN A 122 -13.26 -14.84 -4.93
CA GLN A 122 -12.13 -15.75 -4.82
C GLN A 122 -11.85 -16.48 -6.12
N TYR A 123 -12.89 -17.02 -6.76
CA TYR A 123 -12.75 -17.70 -8.03
C TYR A 123 -12.17 -16.75 -9.11
N ILE A 124 -12.76 -15.56 -9.25
CA ILE A 124 -12.32 -14.55 -10.24
C ILE A 124 -10.89 -14.10 -9.95
N TYR A 125 -10.55 -13.86 -8.69
CA TYR A 125 -9.21 -13.43 -8.28
C TYR A 125 -8.13 -14.41 -8.71
N HIS A 126 -8.39 -15.71 -8.56
CA HIS A 126 -7.42 -16.77 -8.87
C HIS A 126 -7.45 -17.26 -10.30
N ASN A 127 -8.58 -17.17 -10.99
CA ASN A 127 -8.76 -17.77 -12.31
C ASN A 127 -9.03 -16.75 -13.42
N GLY A 128 -9.41 -15.52 -13.08
CA GLY A 128 -9.90 -14.54 -14.05
C GLY A 128 -11.27 -14.93 -14.63
N ASN A 129 -11.57 -14.42 -15.82
CA ASN A 129 -12.75 -14.77 -16.59
C ASN A 129 -12.36 -14.92 -18.08
N LYS A 130 -12.34 -16.16 -18.57
CA LYS A 130 -11.94 -16.48 -19.95
C LYS A 130 -12.91 -15.89 -21.00
N PHE A 131 -14.16 -15.65 -20.64
CA PHE A 131 -15.17 -15.15 -21.60
C PHE A 131 -14.99 -13.65 -21.88
N SER A 132 -14.58 -12.86 -20.87
CA SER A 132 -14.23 -11.45 -21.04
C SER A 132 -12.75 -11.22 -21.32
N GLY A 133 -11.92 -12.27 -21.25
CA GLY A 133 -10.47 -12.17 -21.36
C GLY A 133 -9.83 -11.50 -20.13
N LEU A 134 -10.50 -11.55 -18.98
CA LEU A 134 -9.98 -11.04 -17.71
C LEU A 134 -8.90 -11.99 -17.18
N ALA A 135 -7.68 -11.49 -17.03
CA ALA A 135 -6.59 -12.24 -16.42
C ALA A 135 -6.82 -12.42 -14.90
N ALA A 136 -6.26 -13.50 -14.33
CA ALA A 136 -6.29 -13.73 -12.90
C ALA A 136 -5.51 -12.61 -12.15
N CYS A 137 -6.12 -11.98 -11.16
CA CYS A 137 -5.49 -10.94 -10.36
C CYS A 137 -4.27 -11.47 -9.58
N ALA A 138 -4.36 -12.74 -9.16
CA ALA A 138 -3.30 -13.46 -8.45
C ALA A 138 -1.99 -13.55 -9.23
N SER A 139 -2.01 -13.51 -10.57
CA SER A 139 -0.81 -13.57 -11.40
C SER A 139 0.15 -12.38 -11.19
N CYS A 140 -0.39 -11.23 -10.78
CA CYS A 140 0.38 -10.03 -10.49
C CYS A 140 0.40 -9.69 -8.99
N HIS A 141 -0.76 -9.78 -8.31
CA HIS A 141 -0.87 -9.41 -6.90
C HIS A 141 -0.57 -10.56 -5.92
N GLY A 142 -0.22 -11.74 -6.45
CA GLY A 142 0.12 -12.93 -5.67
C GLY A 142 -1.12 -13.66 -5.12
N ALA A 143 -1.00 -14.96 -4.83
CA ALA A 143 -2.10 -15.79 -4.36
C ALA A 143 -2.70 -15.33 -3.03
N ALA A 144 -1.89 -14.74 -2.15
CA ALA A 144 -2.32 -14.17 -0.87
C ALA A 144 -2.70 -12.68 -0.97
N ALA A 145 -2.76 -12.10 -2.16
CA ALA A 145 -3.04 -10.68 -2.41
C ALA A 145 -2.13 -9.70 -1.62
N LYS A 146 -0.93 -10.15 -1.27
CA LYS A 146 0.04 -9.32 -0.55
C LYS A 146 0.83 -8.39 -1.46
N GLY A 147 0.75 -8.58 -2.77
CA GLY A 147 1.52 -7.78 -3.73
C GLY A 147 3.02 -8.03 -3.66
N THR A 148 3.78 -7.05 -4.11
CA THR A 148 5.25 -6.98 -4.09
C THR A 148 5.67 -5.53 -3.86
N THR A 149 6.97 -5.25 -3.78
CA THR A 149 7.49 -3.86 -3.73
C THR A 149 7.01 -2.98 -4.89
N ALA A 150 6.77 -3.58 -6.08
CA ALA A 150 6.27 -2.86 -7.26
C ALA A 150 4.74 -2.80 -7.35
N LEU A 151 4.02 -3.75 -6.73
CA LEU A 151 2.58 -3.93 -6.83
C LEU A 151 1.93 -3.89 -5.43
N PRO A 152 0.78 -3.21 -5.27
CA PRO A 152 0.21 -3.01 -3.95
C PRO A 152 -0.29 -4.32 -3.32
N ARG A 153 -0.20 -4.36 -1.99
CA ARG A 153 -1.00 -5.24 -1.17
C ARG A 153 -2.47 -4.88 -1.33
N LEU A 154 -3.32 -5.86 -1.58
CA LEU A 154 -4.77 -5.73 -1.69
C LEU A 154 -5.50 -6.39 -0.52
N ALA A 155 -4.87 -7.38 0.11
CA ALA A 155 -5.43 -8.13 1.22
C ALA A 155 -5.77 -7.23 2.42
N GLY A 156 -6.97 -7.39 2.96
CA GLY A 156 -7.47 -6.65 4.10
C GLY A 156 -7.93 -5.21 3.79
N GLN A 157 -7.96 -4.81 2.52
CA GLN A 157 -8.46 -3.49 2.15
C GLN A 157 -9.99 -3.49 2.13
N TYR A 158 -10.61 -2.38 2.49
CA TYR A 158 -12.07 -2.22 2.44
C TYR A 158 -12.62 -2.54 1.05
N ALA A 159 -13.71 -3.31 1.01
CA ALA A 159 -14.39 -3.68 -0.23
C ALA A 159 -14.84 -2.43 -1.00
N ALA A 160 -15.49 -1.48 -0.33
CA ALA A 160 -15.95 -0.23 -0.95
C ALA A 160 -14.81 0.58 -1.59
N TYR A 161 -13.65 0.66 -0.92
CA TYR A 161 -12.48 1.33 -1.49
C TYR A 161 -11.93 0.58 -2.70
N THR A 162 -11.77 -0.75 -2.59
CA THR A 162 -11.25 -1.58 -3.68
C THR A 162 -12.13 -1.50 -4.93
N GLU A 163 -13.45 -1.63 -4.75
CA GLU A 163 -14.42 -1.50 -5.83
C GLU A 163 -14.36 -0.12 -6.49
N THR A 164 -14.29 0.95 -5.69
CA THR A 164 -14.12 2.32 -6.18
C THR A 164 -12.85 2.46 -7.03
N GLN A 165 -11.73 1.88 -6.59
CA GLN A 165 -10.49 1.95 -7.37
C GLN A 165 -10.59 1.19 -8.70
N LEU A 166 -11.23 0.02 -8.72
CA LEU A 166 -11.47 -0.73 -9.96
C LEU A 166 -12.34 0.06 -10.93
N LYS A 167 -13.41 0.71 -10.45
CA LYS A 167 -14.26 1.61 -11.26
C LYS A 167 -13.48 2.79 -11.81
N GLN A 168 -12.67 3.45 -11.00
CA GLN A 168 -11.84 4.59 -11.42
C GLN A 168 -10.79 4.20 -12.47
N PHE A 169 -10.18 3.02 -12.36
CA PHE A 169 -9.29 2.50 -13.40
C PHE A 169 -10.06 2.20 -14.69
N ASN A 170 -11.23 1.56 -14.60
CA ASN A 170 -12.08 1.28 -15.75
C ASN A 170 -12.48 2.56 -16.49
N GLN A 171 -12.90 3.59 -15.76
CA GLN A 171 -13.36 4.88 -16.30
C GLN A 171 -12.21 5.83 -16.68
N ARG A 172 -10.95 5.45 -16.43
CA ARG A 172 -9.75 6.26 -16.61
C ARG A 172 -9.74 7.55 -15.77
N GLU A 173 -10.45 7.57 -14.67
CA GLU A 173 -10.34 8.62 -13.65
C GLU A 173 -9.05 8.48 -12.83
N ARG A 174 -8.62 7.21 -12.63
CA ARG A 174 -7.31 6.88 -12.07
C ARG A 174 -6.42 6.31 -13.17
N THR A 175 -5.27 6.98 -13.44
CA THR A 175 -4.41 6.69 -14.60
C THR A 175 -2.93 6.53 -14.24
N ASN A 176 -2.59 6.46 -12.93
CA ASN A 176 -1.21 6.38 -12.46
C ASN A 176 -0.62 4.96 -12.47
N ASP A 177 -1.17 4.08 -13.31
CA ASP A 177 -0.88 2.64 -13.45
C ASP A 177 -0.24 2.26 -14.78
N ASN A 178 0.09 3.25 -15.62
CA ASN A 178 0.56 3.06 -17.00
C ASN A 178 -0.43 2.20 -17.84
N ALA A 179 -1.74 2.39 -17.61
CA ALA A 179 -2.86 1.69 -18.26
C ALA A 179 -2.97 0.18 -17.98
N VAL A 180 -2.12 -0.40 -17.15
CA VAL A 180 -2.17 -1.84 -16.83
C VAL A 180 -3.49 -2.19 -16.13
N MET A 181 -3.83 -1.48 -15.04
CA MET A 181 -5.08 -1.74 -14.32
C MET A 181 -6.32 -1.33 -15.12
N HIS A 182 -6.22 -0.33 -15.99
CA HIS A 182 -7.29 -0.03 -16.94
C HIS A 182 -7.57 -1.22 -17.87
N ALA A 183 -6.52 -1.81 -18.46
CA ALA A 183 -6.67 -2.97 -19.35
C ALA A 183 -7.29 -4.20 -18.66
N ILE A 184 -7.12 -4.32 -17.34
CA ILE A 184 -7.75 -5.37 -16.52
C ILE A 184 -9.18 -4.97 -16.14
N ALA A 185 -9.37 -3.79 -15.52
CA ALA A 185 -10.65 -3.37 -14.97
C ALA A 185 -11.72 -3.14 -16.05
N SER A 186 -11.33 -2.75 -17.28
CA SER A 186 -12.25 -2.59 -18.41
C SER A 186 -12.90 -3.90 -18.88
N LYS A 187 -12.37 -5.05 -18.46
CA LYS A 187 -12.92 -6.37 -18.76
C LYS A 187 -13.84 -6.92 -17.65
N MET A 188 -13.94 -6.19 -16.54
CA MET A 188 -14.75 -6.60 -15.40
C MET A 188 -16.16 -6.02 -15.48
N SER A 189 -17.15 -6.86 -15.19
CA SER A 189 -18.50 -6.39 -14.91
C SER A 189 -18.57 -5.74 -13.51
N PRO A 190 -19.59 -4.90 -13.23
CA PRO A 190 -19.80 -4.34 -11.88
C PRO A 190 -19.88 -5.41 -10.78
N LEU A 191 -20.52 -6.55 -11.08
CA LEU A 191 -20.63 -7.67 -10.13
C LEU A 191 -19.25 -8.30 -9.84
N GLU A 192 -18.43 -8.49 -10.84
CA GLU A 192 -17.08 -9.02 -10.66
C GLU A 192 -16.18 -8.07 -9.85
N MET A 193 -16.30 -6.75 -10.06
CA MET A 193 -15.59 -5.75 -9.25
C MET A 193 -16.00 -5.83 -7.78
N ALA A 194 -17.31 -5.89 -7.50
CA ALA A 194 -17.83 -6.03 -6.15
C ALA A 194 -17.40 -7.36 -5.51
N ALA A 195 -17.48 -8.47 -6.24
CA ALA A 195 -17.11 -9.79 -5.74
C ALA A 195 -15.62 -9.87 -5.38
N VAL A 196 -14.73 -9.41 -6.26
CA VAL A 196 -13.29 -9.40 -6.00
C VAL A 196 -12.96 -8.47 -4.83
N ALA A 197 -13.62 -7.32 -4.73
CA ALA A 197 -13.44 -6.39 -3.62
C ALA A 197 -13.85 -7.02 -2.28
N GLU A 198 -14.99 -7.73 -2.25
CA GLU A 198 -15.48 -8.43 -1.08
C GLU A 198 -14.54 -9.57 -0.64
N TYR A 199 -14.03 -10.36 -1.60
CA TYR A 199 -13.01 -11.37 -1.30
C TYR A 199 -11.75 -10.78 -0.69
N LEU A 200 -11.25 -9.67 -1.23
CA LEU A 200 -10.01 -9.04 -0.78
C LEU A 200 -10.14 -8.44 0.62
N SER A 201 -11.32 -7.96 1.01
CA SER A 201 -11.57 -7.41 2.34
C SER A 201 -11.40 -8.44 3.45
N GLY A 202 -11.71 -9.71 3.17
CA GLY A 202 -11.60 -10.83 4.10
C GLY A 202 -10.26 -11.57 4.09
N LYS A 203 -9.23 -11.02 3.48
CA LYS A 203 -7.90 -11.68 3.34
C LYS A 203 -6.91 -11.28 4.42
#